data_de8315195fb67ecba5db379bc6351717
#
_entry.id   de8315195fb67ecba5db379bc6351717
#
_cell.length_a   1.000
_cell.length_b   1.000
_cell.length_c   1.000
_cell.angle_alpha   90.00
_cell.angle_beta   90.00
_cell.angle_gamma   90.00
#
_symmetry.space_group_name_H-M   'P 1'
#
loop_
_entity.id
_entity.type
_entity.pdbx_description
1 polymer ?
#
loop_
_entity_poly.entity_id
_entity_poly.type
_entity_poly.pdbx_seq_one_letter_code
_entity_poly.pdbx_strand_id
1 'polypeptide(L)'
;MAQGGVLMIDEAYLLNGKNENDPGKIIVQLLMNLLADESQRDIAVVLCGYKEPMNELLETNPGLLSRFPNKFEFADFSVDELLEITSRRIEEYSYRFTVKAWQKYTDMIALAFSARDTETWGNARFIANQLERIYLQHATRCVKQPPKNHNDLLLITPEDIVPIEMPRRKNRIGFGV
;
A
#
# COMPACT_ATOMS: atom_id res chain seq x y z
N MET A 1 5.58 -26.76 -2.08
CA MET A 1 6.78 -26.50 -2.90
C MET A 1 6.36 -25.57 -4.02
N ALA A 2 7.17 -24.55 -4.34
CA ALA A 2 6.84 -23.57 -5.40
C ALA A 2 7.36 -23.98 -6.78
N GLN A 3 7.64 -25.27 -7.02
CA GLN A 3 8.04 -25.81 -8.31
C GLN A 3 6.92 -25.63 -9.33
N GLY A 4 7.23 -25.12 -10.50
CA GLY A 4 6.27 -24.75 -11.54
C GLY A 4 5.45 -23.51 -11.22
N GLY A 5 5.89 -22.69 -10.25
CA GLY A 5 5.13 -21.53 -9.77
C GLY A 5 5.97 -20.27 -9.55
N VAL A 6 5.44 -19.37 -8.71
CA VAL A 6 6.07 -18.09 -8.36
C VAL A 6 6.31 -18.05 -6.86
N LEU A 7 7.54 -17.80 -6.45
CA LEU A 7 7.91 -17.44 -5.07
C LEU A 7 7.98 -15.92 -4.97
N MET A 8 7.05 -15.31 -4.25
CA MET A 8 7.08 -13.88 -3.94
C MET A 8 7.57 -13.69 -2.51
N ILE A 9 8.59 -12.85 -2.34
CA ILE A 9 9.12 -12.45 -1.02
C ILE A 9 8.81 -10.96 -0.87
N ASP A 10 7.84 -10.68 0.00
CA ASP A 10 7.48 -9.31 0.35
C ASP A 10 8.44 -8.77 1.43
N GLU A 11 8.64 -7.44 1.46
CA GLU A 11 9.59 -6.77 2.36
C GLU A 11 11.01 -7.38 2.29
N ALA A 12 11.44 -7.78 1.07
CA ALA A 12 12.66 -8.56 0.87
C ALA A 12 13.93 -7.85 1.36
N TYR A 13 13.92 -6.52 1.51
CA TYR A 13 15.01 -5.75 2.12
C TYR A 13 15.32 -6.15 3.56
N LEU A 14 14.37 -6.79 4.27
CA LEU A 14 14.63 -7.37 5.59
C LEU A 14 15.65 -8.52 5.57
N LEU A 15 15.93 -9.07 4.39
CA LEU A 15 17.00 -10.05 4.18
C LEU A 15 18.40 -9.43 4.21
N ASN A 16 18.51 -8.10 4.22
CA ASN A 16 19.78 -7.38 4.34
C ASN A 16 20.30 -7.46 5.80
N GLY A 17 20.80 -8.63 6.16
CA GLY A 17 21.25 -8.93 7.50
C GLY A 17 22.38 -8.04 7.98
N LYS A 18 22.23 -7.44 9.16
CA LYS A 18 23.21 -6.52 9.78
C LYS A 18 24.42 -7.23 10.39
N ASN A 19 24.28 -8.51 10.74
CA ASN A 19 25.30 -9.32 11.41
C ASN A 19 25.63 -10.58 10.60
N GLU A 20 26.79 -11.19 10.85
CA GLU A 20 27.20 -12.42 10.14
C GLU A 20 26.25 -13.61 10.37
N ASN A 21 25.64 -13.69 11.54
CA ASN A 21 24.70 -14.76 11.91
C ASN A 21 23.22 -14.40 11.63
N ASP A 22 22.96 -13.35 10.87
CA ASP A 22 21.60 -12.94 10.56
C ASP A 22 20.92 -13.97 9.64
N PRO A 23 19.74 -14.49 10.00
CA PRO A 23 18.99 -15.44 9.17
C PRO A 23 18.73 -14.95 7.75
N GLY A 24 18.62 -13.61 7.54
CA GLY A 24 18.47 -13.00 6.22
C GLY A 24 19.60 -13.36 5.28
N LYS A 25 20.86 -13.36 5.74
CA LYS A 25 22.01 -13.75 4.93
C LYS A 25 21.96 -15.22 4.51
N ILE A 26 21.49 -16.10 5.39
CA ILE A 26 21.31 -17.51 5.07
C ILE A 26 20.26 -17.68 3.97
N ILE A 27 19.14 -16.95 4.08
CA ILE A 27 18.07 -16.97 3.07
C ILE A 27 18.58 -16.43 1.72
N VAL A 28 19.34 -15.34 1.73
CA VAL A 28 19.97 -14.79 0.52
C VAL A 28 20.87 -15.85 -0.12
N GLN A 29 21.72 -16.55 0.66
CA GLN A 29 22.59 -17.59 0.15
C GLN A 29 21.82 -18.77 -0.44
N LEU A 30 20.72 -19.19 0.19
CA LEU A 30 19.83 -20.24 -0.31
C LEU A 30 19.17 -19.83 -1.63
N LEU A 31 18.68 -18.59 -1.74
CA LEU A 31 18.13 -18.03 -2.98
C LEU A 31 19.19 -18.01 -4.10
N MET A 32 20.40 -17.61 -3.77
CA MET A 32 21.52 -17.59 -4.72
C MET A 32 21.83 -18.98 -5.27
N ASN A 33 21.83 -20.00 -4.39
CA ASN A 33 22.05 -21.38 -4.78
C ASN A 33 20.90 -21.92 -5.64
N LEU A 34 19.64 -21.65 -5.23
CA LEU A 34 18.43 -22.03 -5.97
C LEU A 34 18.46 -21.45 -7.41
N LEU A 35 18.78 -20.16 -7.54
CA LEU A 35 18.80 -19.49 -8.83
C LEU A 35 20.04 -19.83 -9.70
N ALA A 36 21.08 -20.43 -9.11
CA ALA A 36 22.24 -20.92 -9.84
C ALA A 36 22.04 -22.32 -10.40
N ASP A 37 21.12 -23.10 -9.84
CA ASP A 37 20.84 -24.46 -10.27
C ASP A 37 19.95 -24.49 -11.51
N GLU A 38 20.53 -24.86 -12.65
CA GLU A 38 19.80 -24.95 -13.92
C GLU A 38 18.68 -26.00 -13.90
N SER A 39 18.75 -26.98 -13.00
CA SER A 39 17.69 -27.99 -12.82
C SER A 39 16.43 -27.46 -12.13
N GLN A 40 16.52 -26.28 -11.49
CA GLN A 40 15.43 -25.62 -10.74
C GLN A 40 14.80 -24.45 -11.54
N ARG A 41 14.91 -24.43 -12.86
CA ARG A 41 14.46 -23.31 -13.73
C ARG A 41 12.95 -23.17 -13.85
N ASP A 42 12.17 -24.02 -13.23
CA ASP A 42 10.72 -24.00 -13.27
C ASP A 42 10.08 -23.11 -12.17
N ILE A 43 10.90 -22.30 -11.47
CA ILE A 43 10.43 -21.36 -10.47
C ILE A 43 10.76 -19.92 -10.86
N ALA A 44 9.76 -19.03 -10.79
CA ALA A 44 9.99 -17.58 -10.85
C ALA A 44 10.12 -17.03 -9.43
N VAL A 45 11.11 -16.18 -9.19
CA VAL A 45 11.29 -15.51 -7.88
C VAL A 45 11.08 -14.01 -8.05
N VAL A 46 10.23 -13.43 -7.20
CA VAL A 46 9.91 -11.99 -7.17
C VAL A 46 10.25 -11.46 -5.79
N LEU A 47 11.12 -10.46 -5.74
CA LEU A 47 11.45 -9.72 -4.53
C LEU A 47 10.69 -8.39 -4.54
N CYS A 48 9.91 -8.13 -3.50
CA CYS A 48 9.13 -6.91 -3.35
C CYS A 48 9.61 -6.10 -2.15
N GLY A 49 9.48 -4.78 -2.21
CA GLY A 49 9.81 -3.89 -1.11
C GLY A 49 9.93 -2.44 -1.53
N TYR A 50 10.22 -1.57 -0.58
CA TYR A 50 10.44 -0.15 -0.85
C TYR A 50 11.73 0.08 -1.64
N LYS A 51 11.69 1.06 -2.55
CA LYS A 51 12.75 1.32 -3.53
C LYS A 51 14.13 1.45 -2.91
N GLU A 52 14.31 2.37 -1.98
CA GLU A 52 15.63 2.65 -1.40
C GLU A 52 16.19 1.45 -0.61
N PRO A 53 15.44 0.81 0.33
CA PRO A 53 15.91 -0.38 1.02
C PRO A 53 16.20 -1.58 0.08
N MET A 54 15.42 -1.74 -1.01
CA MET A 54 15.68 -2.77 -2.01
C MET A 54 16.96 -2.52 -2.80
N ASN A 55 17.25 -1.25 -3.16
CA ASN A 55 18.50 -0.89 -3.80
C ASN A 55 19.69 -1.21 -2.87
N GLU A 56 19.60 -0.88 -1.60
CA GLU A 56 20.63 -1.19 -0.60
C GLU A 56 20.87 -2.71 -0.48
N LEU A 57 19.81 -3.53 -0.45
CA LEU A 57 19.94 -4.99 -0.46
C LEU A 57 20.69 -5.50 -1.70
N LEU A 58 20.39 -4.98 -2.88
CA LEU A 58 20.99 -5.39 -4.13
C LEU A 58 22.46 -4.93 -4.26
N GLU A 59 22.78 -3.73 -3.76
CA GLU A 59 24.15 -3.19 -3.76
C GLU A 59 25.08 -3.95 -2.81
N THR A 60 24.56 -4.33 -1.63
CA THR A 60 25.33 -5.14 -0.65
C THR A 60 25.53 -6.58 -1.09
N ASN A 61 24.75 -7.06 -2.07
CA ASN A 61 24.80 -8.43 -2.58
C ASN A 61 24.92 -8.48 -4.10
N PRO A 62 26.12 -8.28 -4.68
CA PRO A 62 26.32 -8.25 -6.13
C PRO A 62 25.83 -9.50 -6.86
N GLY A 63 25.84 -10.63 -6.17
CA GLY A 63 25.29 -11.87 -6.71
C GLY A 63 23.78 -11.86 -6.88
N LEU A 64 23.02 -11.16 -6.00
CA LEU A 64 21.59 -10.93 -6.18
C LEU A 64 21.36 -10.01 -7.39
N LEU A 65 22.09 -8.92 -7.48
CA LEU A 65 21.94 -7.96 -8.57
C LEU A 65 22.07 -8.64 -9.95
N SER A 66 23.03 -9.57 -10.11
CA SER A 66 23.22 -10.29 -11.37
C SER A 66 22.11 -11.28 -11.71
N ARG A 67 21.38 -11.79 -10.69
CA ARG A 67 20.29 -12.76 -10.85
C ARG A 67 18.91 -12.15 -10.94
N PHE A 68 18.76 -10.88 -10.52
CA PHE A 68 17.53 -10.08 -10.63
C PHE A 68 17.73 -8.90 -11.59
N PRO A 69 17.91 -9.16 -12.91
CA PRO A 69 18.17 -8.10 -13.89
C PRO A 69 16.93 -7.24 -14.17
N ASN A 70 15.72 -7.78 -13.92
CA ASN A 70 14.47 -7.08 -14.20
C ASN A 70 14.01 -6.34 -12.94
N LYS A 71 13.88 -5.02 -13.07
CA LYS A 71 13.32 -4.15 -12.02
C LYS A 71 12.04 -3.51 -12.53
N PHE A 72 11.00 -3.58 -11.72
CA PHE A 72 9.71 -2.93 -11.98
C PHE A 72 9.45 -1.94 -10.85
N GLU A 73 9.29 -0.68 -11.20
CA GLU A 73 8.93 0.37 -10.26
C GLU A 73 7.46 0.74 -10.44
N PHE A 74 6.72 0.74 -9.36
CA PHE A 74 5.34 1.20 -9.32
C PHE A 74 5.33 2.61 -8.73
N ALA A 75 4.94 3.58 -9.54
CA ALA A 75 4.75 4.95 -9.10
C ALA A 75 3.54 5.06 -8.16
N ASP A 76 3.51 6.12 -7.35
CA ASP A 76 2.30 6.48 -6.60
C ASP A 76 1.14 6.74 -7.55
N PHE A 77 -0.06 6.35 -7.14
CA PHE A 77 -1.27 6.71 -7.84
C PHE A 77 -1.49 8.23 -7.81
N SER A 78 -1.96 8.78 -8.91
CA SER A 78 -2.49 10.15 -8.98
C SER A 78 -3.79 10.30 -8.19
N VAL A 79 -4.23 11.54 -7.96
CA VAL A 79 -5.54 11.79 -7.32
C VAL A 79 -6.68 11.14 -8.11
N ASP A 80 -6.66 11.25 -9.45
CA ASP A 80 -7.71 10.68 -10.31
C ASP A 80 -7.76 9.15 -10.19
N GLU A 81 -6.61 8.48 -10.19
CA GLU A 81 -6.53 7.04 -10.00
C GLU A 81 -7.00 6.60 -8.60
N LEU A 82 -6.68 7.38 -7.56
CA LEU A 82 -7.19 7.13 -6.20
C LEU A 82 -8.71 7.27 -6.11
N LEU A 83 -9.28 8.24 -6.83
CA LEU A 83 -10.73 8.41 -6.93
C LEU A 83 -11.40 7.30 -7.75
N GLU A 84 -10.73 6.81 -8.80
CA GLU A 84 -11.20 5.64 -9.54
C GLU A 84 -11.19 4.37 -8.68
N ILE A 85 -10.13 4.14 -7.90
CA ILE A 85 -10.07 3.05 -6.92
C ILE A 85 -11.22 3.16 -5.92
N THR A 86 -11.52 4.38 -5.45
CA THR A 86 -12.66 4.65 -4.57
C THR A 86 -13.98 4.23 -5.21
N SER A 87 -14.24 4.68 -6.45
CA SER A 87 -15.47 4.38 -7.17
C SER A 87 -15.68 2.88 -7.36
N ARG A 88 -14.66 2.16 -7.80
CA ARG A 88 -14.71 0.70 -7.96
C ARG A 88 -15.03 -0.03 -6.64
N ARG A 89 -14.37 0.37 -5.54
CA ARG A 89 -14.61 -0.27 -4.22
C ARG A 89 -15.99 0.01 -3.67
N ILE A 90 -16.54 1.19 -3.90
CA ILE A 90 -17.88 1.55 -3.46
C ILE A 90 -18.94 0.77 -4.24
N GLU A 91 -18.76 0.65 -5.55
CA GLU A 91 -19.66 -0.13 -6.40
C GLU A 91 -19.68 -1.62 -6.03
N GLU A 92 -18.55 -2.19 -5.64
CA GLU A 92 -18.44 -3.58 -5.19
C GLU A 92 -19.40 -3.89 -4.02
N TYR A 93 -19.59 -2.92 -3.11
CA TYR A 93 -20.54 -3.03 -1.99
C TYR A 93 -21.89 -2.36 -2.25
N SER A 94 -22.17 -1.96 -3.50
CA SER A 94 -23.41 -1.30 -3.93
C SER A 94 -23.68 0.06 -3.25
N TYR A 95 -22.71 0.64 -2.58
CA TYR A 95 -22.82 2.00 -2.03
C TYR A 95 -22.74 3.06 -3.13
N ARG A 96 -23.27 4.24 -2.84
CA ARG A 96 -23.19 5.41 -3.72
C ARG A 96 -22.99 6.67 -2.90
N PHE A 97 -22.17 7.57 -3.38
CA PHE A 97 -22.09 8.92 -2.82
C PHE A 97 -23.25 9.79 -3.33
N THR A 98 -23.80 10.65 -2.47
CA THR A 98 -24.51 11.81 -2.95
C THR A 98 -23.52 12.78 -3.64
N VAL A 99 -24.00 13.65 -4.54
CA VAL A 99 -23.15 14.63 -5.25
C VAL A 99 -22.32 15.48 -4.26
N LYS A 100 -22.95 15.94 -3.18
CA LYS A 100 -22.28 16.74 -2.15
C LYS A 100 -21.25 15.94 -1.35
N ALA A 101 -21.52 14.67 -1.08
CA ALA A 101 -20.57 13.79 -0.39
C ALA A 101 -19.36 13.49 -1.28
N TRP A 102 -19.58 13.24 -2.58
CA TRP A 102 -18.50 13.02 -3.53
C TRP A 102 -17.59 14.25 -3.63
N GLN A 103 -18.15 15.45 -3.77
CA GLN A 103 -17.36 16.68 -3.81
C GLN A 103 -16.51 16.84 -2.54
N LYS A 104 -17.13 16.70 -1.37
CA LYS A 104 -16.41 16.78 -0.07
C LYS A 104 -15.29 15.74 0.02
N TYR A 105 -15.55 14.51 -0.44
CA TYR A 105 -14.56 13.43 -0.46
C TYR A 105 -13.40 13.73 -1.41
N THR A 106 -13.69 14.18 -2.64
CA THR A 106 -12.68 14.53 -3.63
C THR A 106 -11.76 15.65 -3.13
N ASP A 107 -12.33 16.71 -2.57
CA ASP A 107 -11.56 17.82 -2.00
C ASP A 107 -10.66 17.33 -0.86
N MET A 108 -11.17 16.45 -0.02
CA MET A 108 -10.43 15.86 1.09
C MET A 108 -9.25 14.98 0.61
N ILE A 109 -9.45 14.15 -0.42
CA ILE A 109 -8.40 13.31 -1.00
C ILE A 109 -7.33 14.16 -1.67
N ALA A 110 -7.72 15.19 -2.44
CA ALA A 110 -6.79 16.12 -3.08
C ALA A 110 -5.92 16.87 -2.04
N LEU A 111 -6.52 17.32 -0.94
CA LEU A 111 -5.80 17.96 0.15
C LEU A 111 -4.83 16.98 0.82
N ALA A 112 -5.26 15.76 1.12
CA ALA A 112 -4.42 14.73 1.73
C ALA A 112 -3.24 14.37 0.83
N PHE A 113 -3.48 14.23 -0.45
CA PHE A 113 -2.46 13.95 -1.45
C PHE A 113 -1.41 15.06 -1.54
N SER A 114 -1.83 16.33 -1.52
CA SER A 114 -0.91 17.49 -1.57
C SER A 114 -0.05 17.63 -0.32
N ALA A 115 -0.54 17.18 0.83
CA ALA A 115 0.15 17.26 2.12
C ALA A 115 0.84 15.94 2.52
N ARG A 116 0.82 14.92 1.65
CA ARG A 116 1.36 13.60 1.95
C ARG A 116 2.86 13.62 2.17
N ASP A 117 3.32 12.71 2.99
CA ASP A 117 4.71 12.30 3.06
C ASP A 117 4.92 11.14 2.05
N THR A 118 5.77 11.35 1.06
CA THR A 118 6.01 10.39 -0.02
C THR A 118 6.63 9.07 0.46
N GLU A 119 7.34 9.07 1.59
CA GLU A 119 7.95 7.85 2.16
C GLU A 119 6.92 6.95 2.85
N THR A 120 5.87 7.56 3.43
CA THR A 120 4.87 6.86 4.25
C THR A 120 3.48 6.83 3.64
N TRP A 121 3.33 7.38 2.44
CA TRP A 121 2.06 7.43 1.74
C TRP A 121 1.53 6.04 1.41
N GLY A 122 0.33 5.73 1.91
CA GLY A 122 -0.26 4.39 1.79
C GLY A 122 -0.94 4.09 0.45
N ASN A 123 -1.00 5.04 -0.49
CA ASN A 123 -1.65 4.84 -1.80
C ASN A 123 -3.05 4.22 -1.71
N ALA A 124 -3.31 3.09 -2.38
CA ALA A 124 -4.59 2.37 -2.34
C ALA A 124 -4.97 1.91 -0.92
N ARG A 125 -3.98 1.63 -0.04
CA ARG A 125 -4.23 1.29 1.37
C ARG A 125 -4.81 2.48 2.12
N PHE A 126 -4.33 3.71 1.82
CA PHE A 126 -4.92 4.93 2.37
C PHE A 126 -6.41 5.06 1.99
N ILE A 127 -6.78 4.81 0.73
CA ILE A 127 -8.18 4.81 0.27
C ILE A 127 -9.01 3.76 1.02
N ALA A 128 -8.48 2.53 1.16
CA ALA A 128 -9.17 1.46 1.89
C ALA A 128 -9.48 1.88 3.33
N ASN A 129 -8.50 2.43 4.05
CA ASN A 129 -8.68 2.91 5.42
C ASN A 129 -9.71 4.07 5.50
N GLN A 130 -9.74 4.98 4.52
CA GLN A 130 -10.73 6.04 4.50
C GLN A 130 -12.14 5.50 4.26
N LEU A 131 -12.31 4.54 3.36
CA LEU A 131 -13.60 3.91 3.11
C LEU A 131 -14.13 3.14 4.33
N GLU A 132 -13.28 2.42 5.05
CA GLU A 132 -13.66 1.76 6.31
C GLU A 132 -14.20 2.76 7.33
N ARG A 133 -13.54 3.92 7.49
CA ARG A 133 -14.00 4.99 8.39
C ARG A 133 -15.35 5.55 7.94
N ILE A 134 -15.53 5.76 6.65
CA ILE A 134 -16.79 6.23 6.05
C ILE A 134 -17.91 5.22 6.30
N TYR A 135 -17.66 3.93 6.06
CA TYR A 135 -18.66 2.87 6.31
C TYR A 135 -19.07 2.79 7.77
N LEU A 136 -18.12 2.92 8.70
CA LEU A 136 -18.41 2.94 10.14
C LEU A 136 -19.26 4.15 10.52
N GLN A 137 -18.92 5.34 9.99
CA GLN A 137 -19.70 6.57 10.26
C GLN A 137 -21.10 6.49 9.64
N HIS A 138 -21.20 5.97 8.41
CA HIS A 138 -22.44 5.71 7.72
C HIS A 138 -23.35 4.75 8.54
N ALA A 139 -22.80 3.62 9.00
CA ALA A 139 -23.54 2.68 9.85
C ALA A 139 -24.03 3.36 11.14
N THR A 140 -23.16 4.15 11.77
CA THR A 140 -23.51 4.92 12.98
C THR A 140 -24.66 5.91 12.73
N ARG A 141 -24.63 6.61 11.59
CA ARG A 141 -25.72 7.53 11.19
C ARG A 141 -27.01 6.77 10.94
N CYS A 142 -26.95 5.65 10.21
CA CYS A 142 -28.14 4.84 9.92
C CYS A 142 -28.81 4.26 11.18
N VAL A 143 -28.05 3.95 12.23
CA VAL A 143 -28.61 3.55 13.53
C VAL A 143 -29.33 4.71 14.22
N LYS A 144 -28.73 5.92 14.19
CA LYS A 144 -29.32 7.12 14.83
C LYS A 144 -30.49 7.69 14.04
N GLN A 145 -30.43 7.59 12.72
CA GLN A 145 -31.41 8.11 11.77
C GLN A 145 -31.72 7.03 10.73
N PRO A 146 -32.63 6.09 11.05
CA PRO A 146 -32.92 4.97 10.15
C PRO A 146 -33.35 5.44 8.76
N PRO A 147 -32.73 4.88 7.69
CA PRO A 147 -33.10 5.21 6.33
C PRO A 147 -34.54 4.76 6.02
N LYS A 148 -35.22 5.52 5.17
CA LYS A 148 -36.64 5.28 4.85
C LYS A 148 -36.84 4.06 3.95
N ASN A 149 -35.85 3.72 3.15
CA ASN A 149 -35.91 2.62 2.20
C ASN A 149 -34.48 2.06 1.95
N HIS A 150 -34.40 0.96 1.21
CA HIS A 150 -33.15 0.30 0.89
C HIS A 150 -32.18 1.18 0.08
N ASN A 151 -32.68 2.01 -0.83
CA ASN A 151 -31.82 2.90 -1.62
C ASN A 151 -31.17 3.97 -0.75
N ASP A 152 -31.89 4.52 0.23
CA ASP A 152 -31.35 5.50 1.19
C ASP A 152 -30.28 4.86 2.10
N LEU A 153 -30.42 3.54 2.38
CA LEU A 153 -29.44 2.78 3.15
C LEU A 153 -28.09 2.66 2.44
N LEU A 154 -28.07 2.74 1.11
CA LEU A 154 -26.85 2.62 0.31
C LEU A 154 -26.23 4.00 -0.03
N LEU A 155 -26.81 5.09 0.47
CA LEU A 155 -26.34 6.45 0.18
C LEU A 155 -25.37 6.96 1.25
N ILE A 156 -24.14 7.23 0.83
CA ILE A 156 -23.14 7.96 1.62
C ILE A 156 -23.42 9.46 1.49
N THR A 157 -23.61 10.12 2.62
CA THR A 157 -23.92 11.55 2.71
C THR A 157 -22.68 12.36 3.19
N PRO A 158 -22.69 13.70 3.11
CA PRO A 158 -21.56 14.50 3.59
C PRO A 158 -21.23 14.33 5.08
N GLU A 159 -22.20 13.92 5.90
CA GLU A 159 -22.00 13.64 7.34
C GLU A 159 -21.16 12.37 7.57
N ASP A 160 -21.14 11.46 6.60
CA ASP A 160 -20.38 10.22 6.68
C ASP A 160 -18.89 10.44 6.35
N ILE A 161 -18.54 11.57 5.72
CA ILE A 161 -17.16 11.91 5.35
C ILE A 161 -16.43 12.45 6.56
N VAL A 162 -15.59 11.61 7.15
CA VAL A 162 -14.78 11.92 8.33
C VAL A 162 -13.50 12.63 7.89
N PRO A 163 -13.12 13.75 8.54
CA PRO A 163 -11.86 14.42 8.25
C PRO A 163 -10.66 13.48 8.41
N ILE A 164 -9.66 13.65 7.54
CA ILE A 164 -8.40 12.93 7.64
C ILE A 164 -7.57 13.57 8.75
N GLU A 165 -7.17 12.76 9.72
CA GLU A 165 -6.14 13.16 10.66
C GLU A 165 -4.80 13.15 9.96
N MET A 166 -4.34 14.33 9.53
CA MET A 166 -3.01 14.47 8.97
C MET A 166 -1.97 14.15 10.05
N PRO A 167 -0.99 13.28 9.77
CA PRO A 167 0.11 13.10 10.69
C PRO A 167 0.77 14.47 10.91
N ARG A 168 0.81 14.91 12.18
CA ARG A 168 1.54 16.14 12.52
C ARG A 168 2.98 15.93 12.07
N ARG A 169 3.50 16.82 11.20
CA ARG A 169 4.92 16.84 10.86
C ARG A 169 5.69 16.79 12.17
N LYS A 170 6.37 15.68 12.45
CA LYS A 170 7.34 15.64 13.53
C LYS A 170 8.41 16.65 13.13
N ASN A 171 8.41 17.83 13.77
CA ASN A 171 9.58 18.71 13.70
C ASN A 171 10.76 17.83 14.10
N ARG A 172 11.66 17.54 13.16
CA ARG A 172 12.98 17.03 13.50
C ARG A 172 13.58 18.09 14.43
N ILE A 173 13.53 17.84 15.73
CA ILE A 173 14.32 18.61 16.71
C ILE A 173 15.75 18.23 16.37
N GLY A 174 16.40 19.06 15.57
CA GLY A 174 17.83 18.94 15.32
C GLY A 174 18.52 19.22 16.64
N PHE A 175 19.06 18.18 17.27
CA PHE A 175 20.14 18.39 18.23
C PHE A 175 21.35 18.81 17.40
N GLY A 176 21.53 20.12 17.27
CA GLY A 176 22.81 20.69 16.84
C GLY A 176 23.84 20.41 17.94
N VAL A 177 24.91 19.73 17.57
CA VAL A 177 26.20 19.71 18.27
C VAL A 177 27.18 20.42 17.37
#